data_c517b5d785805fed261e531705d52a10
#
_entry.id   c517b5d785805fed261e531705d52a10
#
_cell.length_a   1.000
_cell.length_b   1.000
_cell.length_c   1.000
_cell.angle_alpha   90.00
_cell.angle_beta   90.00
_cell.angle_gamma   90.00
#
_symmetry.space_group_name_H-M   'P 1'
#
loop_
_entity.id
_entity.type
_entity.pdbx_description
1 polymer ?
#
loop_
_entity_poly.entity_id
_entity_poly.type
_entity_poly.pdbx_seq_one_letter_code
_entity_poly.pdbx_strand_id
1 'polypeptide(L)'
;MKGPLFYSKILLFGEYGIIKDSKGLSIPYNFYNGALKTDENPSQEAMKSNESLSRFVSYLREIDAGLVTFEIETLASDVEAGMYFDSSIPQGYGVGSSGALVAAIYDKYAHDKITVLENLTREKLLKLKVIFSEMESFFHGKSSGLDPLNSYLSIPILINSQDNIETAGIPAQQIDGKGAVFLLDSGIVGETAPMVHIFMENMKQEGFRSMLKDQFIKHTDACVDDFLKGDVKSLFKNTKQLSKVVLNHFKPMIPQQFHELWKKGIETNEYYLKLCGSGGGGYILGFTEDIDTARQSLKDYKLEVVYNF
;
A
#
# COMPACT_ATOMS: atom_id res chain seq x y z
N MET A 1 24.09 -16.34 -2.85
CA MET A 1 23.71 -15.25 -3.79
C MET A 1 22.58 -14.47 -3.17
N LYS A 2 22.60 -13.14 -3.19
CA LYS A 2 21.43 -12.34 -2.79
C LYS A 2 20.36 -12.54 -3.87
N GLY A 3 19.18 -13.04 -3.51
CA GLY A 3 18.04 -13.14 -4.41
C GLY A 3 17.49 -11.76 -4.80
N PRO A 4 16.48 -11.69 -5.70
CA PRO A 4 15.83 -10.45 -6.04
C PRO A 4 15.20 -9.81 -4.80
N LEU A 5 15.17 -8.46 -4.78
CA LEU A 5 14.56 -7.66 -3.73
C LEU A 5 13.15 -7.27 -4.15
N PHE A 6 12.20 -7.41 -3.23
CA PHE A 6 10.82 -6.98 -3.40
C PHE A 6 10.56 -5.81 -2.47
N TYR A 7 10.21 -4.67 -3.06
CA TYR A 7 10.09 -3.41 -2.34
C TYR A 7 8.69 -3.22 -1.76
N SER A 8 8.63 -2.41 -0.71
CA SER A 8 7.38 -1.90 -0.19
C SER A 8 6.71 -0.95 -1.20
N LYS A 9 5.47 -0.62 -0.95
CA LYS A 9 4.69 0.31 -1.77
C LYS A 9 3.96 1.32 -0.89
N ILE A 10 3.55 2.43 -1.49
CA ILE A 10 2.66 3.38 -0.85
C ILE A 10 1.47 3.64 -1.78
N LEU A 11 0.27 3.47 -1.27
CA LEU A 11 -0.94 3.94 -1.93
C LEU A 11 -1.08 5.45 -1.62
N LEU A 12 -0.63 6.29 -2.55
CA LEU A 12 -0.69 7.74 -2.37
C LEU A 12 -2.14 8.23 -2.25
N PHE A 13 -3.04 7.69 -3.07
CA PHE A 13 -4.45 8.02 -3.10
C PHE A 13 -5.27 6.78 -3.48
N GLY A 14 -6.50 6.70 -3.00
CA GLY A 14 -7.45 5.67 -3.39
C GLY A 14 -7.93 4.74 -2.27
N GLU A 15 -7.40 4.86 -1.04
CA GLU A 15 -7.86 4.04 0.08
C GLU A 15 -9.39 4.10 0.19
N TYR A 16 -10.02 2.94 0.35
CA TYR A 16 -11.48 2.78 0.38
C TYR A 16 -12.23 3.24 -0.88
N GLY A 17 -11.82 4.35 -1.48
CA GLY A 17 -12.45 4.90 -2.68
C GLY A 17 -12.42 3.92 -3.87
N ILE A 18 -11.33 3.18 -4.04
CA ILE A 18 -11.18 2.16 -5.10
C ILE A 18 -12.30 1.10 -5.04
N ILE A 19 -12.85 0.79 -3.86
CA ILE A 19 -13.99 -0.13 -3.70
C ILE A 19 -15.24 0.40 -4.41
N LYS A 20 -15.29 1.71 -4.68
CA LYS A 20 -16.40 2.43 -5.33
C LYS A 20 -15.92 3.21 -6.57
N ASP A 21 -14.98 2.63 -7.30
CA ASP A 21 -14.48 3.12 -8.58
C ASP A 21 -13.85 4.52 -8.54
N SER A 22 -13.28 4.93 -7.39
CA SER A 22 -12.40 6.09 -7.41
C SER A 22 -11.08 5.75 -8.10
N LYS A 23 -10.40 6.78 -8.56
CA LYS A 23 -9.00 6.66 -8.95
C LYS A 23 -8.14 6.29 -7.74
N GLY A 24 -7.01 5.67 -8.01
CA GLY A 24 -5.95 5.42 -7.05
C GLY A 24 -4.60 5.53 -7.70
N LEU A 25 -3.59 5.84 -6.92
CA LEU A 25 -2.20 5.88 -7.37
C LEU A 25 -1.32 5.20 -6.35
N SER A 26 -0.71 4.09 -6.74
CA SER A 26 0.26 3.36 -5.92
C SER A 26 1.66 3.52 -6.51
N ILE A 27 2.64 3.79 -5.66
CA ILE A 27 4.04 3.92 -6.04
C ILE A 27 4.92 2.95 -5.28
N PRO A 28 6.02 2.45 -5.89
CA PRO A 28 7.02 1.68 -5.15
C PRO A 28 7.72 2.57 -4.12
N TYR A 29 8.07 1.99 -2.98
CA TYR A 29 8.81 2.67 -1.93
C TYR A 29 10.05 1.87 -1.56
N ASN A 30 11.19 2.24 -2.13
CA ASN A 30 12.42 1.45 -2.12
C ASN A 30 13.20 1.52 -0.80
N PHE A 31 12.69 2.22 0.20
CA PHE A 31 13.33 2.32 1.53
C PHE A 31 13.27 0.98 2.28
N TYR A 32 12.16 0.27 2.14
CA TYR A 32 11.99 -1.06 2.71
C TYR A 32 11.91 -2.12 1.63
N ASN A 33 12.46 -3.30 1.92
CA ASN A 33 12.44 -4.43 1.01
C ASN A 33 12.47 -5.76 1.74
N GLY A 34 12.24 -6.84 1.01
CA GLY A 34 12.39 -8.20 1.48
C GLY A 34 12.90 -9.12 0.39
N ALA A 35 13.44 -10.26 0.79
CA ALA A 35 13.93 -11.32 -0.08
C ALA A 35 13.74 -12.68 0.55
N LEU A 36 13.58 -13.72 -0.27
CA LEU A 36 13.63 -15.12 0.20
C LEU A 36 15.07 -15.49 0.53
N LYS A 37 15.28 -16.04 1.73
CA LYS A 37 16.58 -16.48 2.24
C LYS A 37 16.46 -17.82 2.95
N THR A 38 17.59 -18.51 3.06
CA THR A 38 17.76 -19.68 3.92
C THR A 38 18.93 -19.40 4.86
N ASP A 39 18.78 -19.73 6.14
CA ASP A 39 19.81 -19.53 7.16
C ASP A 39 19.98 -20.84 7.95
N GLU A 40 21.22 -21.24 8.20
CA GLU A 40 21.54 -22.41 9.02
C GLU A 40 21.26 -22.18 10.51
N ASN A 41 21.27 -20.92 10.96
CA ASN A 41 20.99 -20.50 12.34
C ASN A 41 19.92 -19.41 12.38
N PRO A 42 18.63 -19.74 12.08
CA PRO A 42 17.59 -18.77 11.92
C PRO A 42 17.25 -18.03 13.23
N SER A 43 16.99 -16.72 13.14
CA SER A 43 16.45 -15.93 14.23
C SER A 43 15.00 -16.36 14.57
N GLN A 44 14.46 -15.88 15.68
CA GLN A 44 13.03 -16.15 16.01
C GLN A 44 12.08 -15.59 14.96
N GLU A 45 12.41 -14.43 14.38
CA GLU A 45 11.63 -13.83 13.29
C GLU A 45 11.70 -14.69 12.02
N ALA A 46 12.89 -15.20 11.68
CA ALA A 46 13.07 -16.12 10.55
C ALA A 46 12.26 -17.40 10.73
N MET A 47 12.25 -17.99 11.93
CA MET A 47 11.45 -19.18 12.24
C MET A 47 9.94 -18.92 12.11
N LYS A 48 9.43 -17.78 12.61
CA LYS A 48 8.01 -17.38 12.46
C LYS A 48 7.65 -17.16 10.99
N SER A 49 8.55 -16.53 10.23
CA SER A 49 8.36 -16.33 8.78
C SER A 49 8.30 -17.66 8.04
N ASN A 50 9.21 -18.61 8.35
CA ASN A 50 9.23 -19.95 7.78
C ASN A 50 7.93 -20.74 8.11
N GLU A 51 7.46 -20.68 9.37
CA GLU A 51 6.21 -21.31 9.77
C GLU A 51 4.99 -20.72 9.02
N SER A 52 4.98 -19.40 8.78
CA SER A 52 3.96 -18.76 7.97
C SER A 52 4.03 -19.23 6.51
N LEU A 53 5.23 -19.37 5.93
CA LEU A 53 5.41 -19.91 4.60
C LEU A 53 4.94 -21.36 4.48
N SER A 54 5.18 -22.21 5.48
CA SER A 54 4.70 -23.60 5.50
C SER A 54 3.16 -23.66 5.37
N ARG A 55 2.44 -22.79 6.09
CA ARG A 55 0.97 -22.67 5.96
C ARG A 55 0.58 -22.10 4.60
N PHE A 56 1.34 -21.16 4.07
CA PHE A 56 1.10 -20.57 2.76
C PHE A 56 1.27 -21.60 1.63
N VAL A 57 2.25 -22.51 1.71
CA VAL A 57 2.40 -23.64 0.77
C VAL A 57 1.12 -24.46 0.70
N SER A 58 0.54 -24.81 1.86
CA SER A 58 -0.71 -25.57 1.91
C SER A 58 -1.87 -24.82 1.24
N TYR A 59 -1.96 -23.51 1.46
CA TYR A 59 -2.96 -22.66 0.81
C TYR A 59 -2.77 -22.58 -0.72
N LEU A 60 -1.54 -22.45 -1.20
CA LEU A 60 -1.24 -22.37 -2.64
C LEU A 60 -1.62 -23.65 -3.40
N ARG A 61 -1.64 -24.81 -2.74
CA ARG A 61 -2.12 -26.08 -3.33
C ARG A 61 -3.60 -26.04 -3.70
N GLU A 62 -4.40 -25.23 -3.01
CA GLU A 62 -5.86 -25.12 -3.21
C GLU A 62 -6.23 -24.07 -4.27
N ILE A 63 -5.27 -23.27 -4.74
CA ILE A 63 -5.53 -22.26 -5.78
C ILE A 63 -5.83 -22.95 -7.10
N ASP A 64 -6.87 -22.47 -7.82
CA ASP A 64 -7.27 -22.99 -9.13
C ASP A 64 -6.10 -22.99 -10.12
N ALA A 65 -5.73 -24.17 -10.60
CA ALA A 65 -4.67 -24.38 -11.58
C ALA A 65 -4.98 -23.71 -12.94
N GLY A 66 -6.24 -23.40 -13.23
CA GLY A 66 -6.63 -22.61 -14.40
C GLY A 66 -6.23 -21.13 -14.28
N LEU A 67 -6.00 -20.64 -13.06
CA LEU A 67 -5.55 -19.29 -12.81
C LEU A 67 -4.03 -19.19 -12.85
N VAL A 68 -3.34 -20.01 -12.04
CA VAL A 68 -1.88 -20.05 -11.90
C VAL A 68 -1.44 -21.41 -11.37
N THR A 69 -0.28 -21.89 -11.81
CA THR A 69 0.35 -23.10 -11.28
C THR A 69 1.72 -22.75 -10.69
N PHE A 70 2.14 -23.50 -9.66
CA PHE A 70 3.39 -23.28 -8.96
C PHE A 70 4.24 -24.56 -8.92
N GLU A 71 5.55 -24.41 -8.81
CA GLU A 71 6.48 -25.48 -8.45
C GLU A 71 6.34 -25.82 -6.95
N ILE A 72 5.16 -26.33 -6.57
CA ILE A 72 4.76 -26.51 -5.16
C ILE A 72 5.71 -27.43 -4.40
N GLU A 73 6.20 -28.53 -5.02
CA GLU A 73 7.10 -29.47 -4.33
C GLU A 73 8.49 -28.84 -4.13
N THR A 74 8.96 -28.02 -5.07
CA THR A 74 10.20 -27.25 -4.91
C THR A 74 10.04 -26.21 -3.79
N LEU A 75 8.93 -25.50 -3.77
CA LEU A 75 8.62 -24.53 -2.72
C LEU A 75 8.54 -25.21 -1.33
N ALA A 76 7.87 -26.35 -1.22
CA ALA A 76 7.75 -27.10 0.01
C ALA A 76 9.14 -27.56 0.52
N SER A 77 9.96 -28.12 -0.37
CA SER A 77 11.32 -28.53 -0.05
C SER A 77 12.21 -27.37 0.41
N ASP A 78 12.12 -26.20 -0.23
CA ASP A 78 12.87 -25.02 0.17
C ASP A 78 12.42 -24.52 1.56
N VAL A 79 11.12 -24.57 1.86
CA VAL A 79 10.57 -24.22 3.19
C VAL A 79 11.03 -25.22 4.24
N GLU A 80 10.99 -26.52 3.96
CA GLU A 80 11.53 -27.57 4.85
C GLU A 80 13.03 -27.38 5.11
N ALA A 81 13.78 -26.90 4.11
CA ALA A 81 15.19 -26.54 4.25
C ALA A 81 15.43 -25.22 5.02
N GLY A 82 14.39 -24.61 5.58
CA GLY A 82 14.47 -23.41 6.42
C GLY A 82 14.36 -22.10 5.66
N MET A 83 13.80 -22.09 4.44
CA MET A 83 13.58 -20.84 3.73
C MET A 83 12.57 -19.94 4.46
N TYR A 84 12.88 -18.65 4.51
CA TYR A 84 12.02 -17.61 5.10
C TYR A 84 12.08 -16.33 4.25
N PHE A 85 11.14 -15.43 4.50
CA PHE A 85 11.15 -14.10 3.90
C PHE A 85 11.80 -13.11 4.86
N ASP A 86 13.06 -12.73 4.56
CA ASP A 86 13.79 -11.70 5.29
C ASP A 86 13.35 -10.33 4.83
N SER A 87 12.74 -9.55 5.72
CA SER A 87 12.08 -8.30 5.34
C SER A 87 12.32 -7.18 6.35
N SER A 88 12.66 -6.00 5.84
CA SER A 88 12.67 -4.75 6.60
C SER A 88 11.31 -4.01 6.57
N ILE A 89 10.33 -4.52 5.79
CA ILE A 89 9.02 -3.88 5.64
C ILE A 89 8.21 -4.05 6.93
N PRO A 90 7.82 -2.96 7.62
CA PRO A 90 7.10 -3.09 8.87
C PRO A 90 5.68 -3.66 8.64
N GLN A 91 5.34 -4.69 9.42
CA GLN A 91 4.03 -5.33 9.36
C GLN A 91 2.96 -4.49 10.06
N GLY A 92 1.78 -4.39 9.45
CA GLY A 92 0.67 -3.58 9.99
C GLY A 92 0.85 -2.07 9.82
N TYR A 93 1.76 -1.63 8.95
CA TYR A 93 2.05 -0.22 8.70
C TYR A 93 1.46 0.32 7.38
N GLY A 94 0.72 -0.50 6.63
CA GLY A 94 0.04 -0.06 5.39
C GLY A 94 0.95 0.05 4.16
N VAL A 95 2.18 -0.45 4.25
CA VAL A 95 3.19 -0.32 3.18
C VAL A 95 3.47 -1.62 2.41
N GLY A 96 2.59 -2.61 2.50
CA GLY A 96 2.59 -3.79 1.62
C GLY A 96 3.56 -4.91 2.00
N SER A 97 3.70 -5.24 3.29
CA SER A 97 4.57 -6.33 3.74
C SER A 97 4.15 -7.70 3.19
N SER A 98 2.86 -8.06 3.25
CA SER A 98 2.32 -9.29 2.66
C SER A 98 2.48 -9.30 1.13
N GLY A 99 2.24 -8.16 0.49
CA GLY A 99 2.38 -8.01 -0.95
C GLY A 99 3.78 -8.32 -1.45
N ALA A 100 4.81 -7.86 -0.75
CA ALA A 100 6.21 -8.14 -1.11
C ALA A 100 6.56 -9.64 -0.99
N LEU A 101 6.05 -10.32 0.05
CA LEU A 101 6.21 -11.77 0.20
C LEU A 101 5.50 -12.54 -0.92
N VAL A 102 4.24 -12.18 -1.23
CA VAL A 102 3.48 -12.78 -2.32
C VAL A 102 4.19 -12.61 -3.66
N ALA A 103 4.69 -11.40 -3.93
CA ALA A 103 5.47 -11.11 -5.13
C ALA A 103 6.74 -11.99 -5.24
N ALA A 104 7.45 -12.18 -4.12
CA ALA A 104 8.65 -13.02 -4.06
C ALA A 104 8.36 -14.50 -4.34
N ILE A 105 7.27 -15.05 -3.79
CA ILE A 105 6.85 -16.43 -4.04
C ILE A 105 6.41 -16.61 -5.50
N TYR A 106 5.61 -15.68 -6.04
CA TYR A 106 5.21 -15.72 -7.45
C TYR A 106 6.44 -15.67 -8.37
N ASP A 107 7.36 -14.74 -8.12
CA ASP A 107 8.57 -14.61 -8.95
C ASP A 107 9.42 -15.87 -8.95
N LYS A 108 9.57 -16.53 -7.83
CA LYS A 108 10.45 -17.69 -7.74
C LYS A 108 9.78 -18.99 -8.23
N TYR A 109 8.47 -19.18 -7.94
CA TYR A 109 7.84 -20.51 -8.07
C TYR A 109 6.65 -20.60 -9.03
N ALA A 110 6.12 -19.48 -9.59
CA ALA A 110 5.03 -19.57 -10.54
C ALA A 110 5.53 -20.06 -11.91
N HIS A 111 4.74 -20.94 -12.56
CA HIS A 111 4.94 -21.30 -13.97
C HIS A 111 4.34 -20.23 -14.88
N ASP A 112 4.84 -20.14 -16.12
CA ASP A 112 4.36 -19.23 -17.16
C ASP A 112 4.13 -17.79 -16.68
N LYS A 113 5.10 -17.28 -15.92
CA LYS A 113 5.04 -15.97 -15.31
C LYS A 113 4.88 -14.85 -16.32
N ILE A 114 4.00 -13.90 -16.04
CA ILE A 114 4.02 -12.59 -16.68
C ILE A 114 5.16 -11.80 -16.04
N THR A 115 6.19 -11.46 -16.81
CA THR A 115 7.38 -10.78 -16.31
C THR A 115 7.33 -9.28 -16.57
N VAL A 116 8.07 -8.51 -15.76
CA VAL A 116 8.20 -7.05 -15.93
C VAL A 116 8.91 -6.65 -17.22
N LEU A 117 9.64 -7.59 -17.86
CA LEU A 117 10.35 -7.36 -19.12
C LEU A 117 9.44 -7.48 -20.35
N GLU A 118 8.22 -7.98 -20.18
CA GLU A 118 7.25 -8.10 -21.25
C GLU A 118 6.53 -6.77 -21.48
N ASN A 119 5.84 -6.68 -22.65
CA ASN A 119 4.87 -5.59 -22.84
C ASN A 119 3.68 -5.81 -21.88
N LEU A 120 3.59 -4.99 -20.83
CA LEU A 120 2.55 -5.05 -19.80
C LEU A 120 1.25 -4.44 -20.34
N THR A 121 0.51 -5.22 -21.10
CA THR A 121 -0.84 -4.82 -21.53
C THR A 121 -1.79 -4.77 -20.32
N ARG A 122 -2.89 -4.03 -20.46
CA ARG A 122 -3.96 -3.99 -19.45
C ARG A 122 -4.45 -5.38 -19.06
N GLU A 123 -4.63 -6.27 -20.04
CA GLU A 123 -5.05 -7.65 -19.80
C GLU A 123 -4.07 -8.41 -18.90
N LYS A 124 -2.76 -8.28 -19.17
CA LYS A 124 -1.71 -8.91 -18.35
C LYS A 124 -1.70 -8.33 -16.93
N LEU A 125 -1.86 -7.01 -16.78
CA LEU A 125 -1.94 -6.36 -15.47
C LEU A 125 -3.17 -6.85 -14.67
N LEU A 126 -4.32 -6.98 -15.32
CA LEU A 126 -5.53 -7.50 -14.68
C LEU A 126 -5.38 -8.98 -14.31
N LYS A 127 -4.75 -9.79 -15.16
CA LYS A 127 -4.45 -11.19 -14.84
C LYS A 127 -3.54 -11.30 -13.63
N LEU A 128 -2.44 -10.54 -13.57
CA LEU A 128 -1.55 -10.48 -12.41
C LEU A 128 -2.30 -10.06 -11.16
N LYS A 129 -3.13 -9.01 -11.26
CA LYS A 129 -3.93 -8.52 -10.11
C LYS A 129 -4.83 -9.62 -9.56
N VAL A 130 -5.49 -10.41 -10.42
CA VAL A 130 -6.35 -11.52 -9.99
C VAL A 130 -5.53 -12.62 -9.31
N ILE A 131 -4.41 -13.04 -9.90
CA ILE A 131 -3.50 -14.03 -9.29
C ILE A 131 -3.05 -13.55 -7.91
N PHE A 132 -2.58 -12.32 -7.82
CA PHE A 132 -2.09 -11.73 -6.57
C PHE A 132 -3.20 -11.53 -5.53
N SER A 133 -4.43 -11.21 -5.98
CA SER A 133 -5.59 -11.14 -5.09
C SER A 133 -5.85 -12.49 -4.42
N GLU A 134 -5.82 -13.57 -5.20
CA GLU A 134 -6.01 -14.93 -4.69
C GLU A 134 -4.90 -15.31 -3.71
N MET A 135 -3.64 -15.13 -4.10
CA MET A 135 -2.51 -15.44 -3.23
C MET A 135 -2.52 -14.65 -1.92
N GLU A 136 -2.75 -13.33 -1.98
CA GLU A 136 -2.71 -12.44 -0.80
C GLU A 136 -3.92 -12.63 0.12
N SER A 137 -5.01 -13.23 -0.38
CA SER A 137 -6.20 -13.54 0.43
C SER A 137 -5.90 -14.50 1.59
N PHE A 138 -4.81 -15.26 1.53
CA PHE A 138 -4.29 -16.02 2.66
C PHE A 138 -4.05 -15.17 3.90
N PHE A 139 -3.54 -13.95 3.75
CA PHE A 139 -3.18 -13.08 4.87
C PHE A 139 -4.36 -12.23 5.38
N HIS A 140 -5.29 -11.88 4.51
CA HIS A 140 -6.31 -10.87 4.79
C HIS A 140 -7.75 -11.33 4.55
N GLY A 141 -7.95 -12.60 4.18
CA GLY A 141 -9.25 -13.16 3.82
C GLY A 141 -9.72 -12.70 2.43
N LYS A 142 -9.71 -11.42 2.14
CA LYS A 142 -9.99 -10.87 0.80
C LYS A 142 -9.03 -9.73 0.49
N SER A 143 -8.33 -9.87 -0.63
CA SER A 143 -7.38 -8.85 -1.10
C SER A 143 -7.78 -8.30 -2.46
N SER A 144 -7.32 -7.08 -2.77
CA SER A 144 -7.42 -6.48 -4.10
C SER A 144 -6.32 -6.93 -5.07
N GLY A 145 -5.23 -7.53 -4.58
CA GLY A 145 -4.05 -7.90 -5.34
C GLY A 145 -3.16 -6.72 -5.76
N LEU A 146 -3.49 -5.49 -5.36
CA LEU A 146 -2.75 -4.29 -5.79
C LEU A 146 -1.40 -4.15 -5.07
N ASP A 147 -1.32 -4.56 -3.82
CA ASP A 147 -0.08 -4.48 -3.04
C ASP A 147 1.00 -5.39 -3.62
N PRO A 148 0.76 -6.70 -3.83
CA PRO A 148 1.74 -7.56 -4.48
C PRO A 148 2.00 -7.17 -5.94
N LEU A 149 1.00 -6.66 -6.67
CA LEU A 149 1.19 -6.19 -8.04
C LEU A 149 2.22 -5.05 -8.08
N ASN A 150 2.11 -4.06 -7.19
CA ASN A 150 3.05 -2.95 -7.12
C ASN A 150 4.44 -3.42 -6.67
N SER A 151 4.53 -4.29 -5.65
CA SER A 151 5.80 -4.85 -5.17
C SER A 151 6.51 -5.70 -6.24
N TYR A 152 5.75 -6.43 -7.07
CA TYR A 152 6.28 -7.26 -8.14
C TYR A 152 6.80 -6.43 -9.32
N LEU A 153 5.99 -5.47 -9.78
CA LEU A 153 6.35 -4.65 -10.94
C LEU A 153 7.35 -3.55 -10.60
N SER A 154 7.40 -3.08 -9.37
CA SER A 154 8.23 -1.96 -8.89
C SER A 154 8.11 -0.70 -9.75
N ILE A 155 6.91 -0.42 -10.26
CA ILE A 155 6.59 0.77 -11.06
C ILE A 155 5.29 1.40 -10.55
N PRO A 156 5.06 2.72 -10.74
CA PRO A 156 3.81 3.34 -10.37
C PRO A 156 2.63 2.75 -11.13
N ILE A 157 1.52 2.51 -10.42
CA ILE A 157 0.29 1.94 -10.95
C ILE A 157 -0.84 2.94 -10.75
N LEU A 158 -1.45 3.38 -11.85
CA LEU A 158 -2.68 4.14 -11.86
C LEU A 158 -3.88 3.19 -11.89
N ILE A 159 -4.79 3.38 -10.96
CA ILE A 159 -6.06 2.68 -10.87
C ILE A 159 -7.13 3.69 -11.29
N ASN A 160 -7.72 3.49 -12.46
CA ASN A 160 -8.83 4.31 -12.94
C ASN A 160 -10.18 3.79 -12.45
N SER A 161 -10.28 2.47 -12.22
CA SER A 161 -11.41 1.75 -11.61
C SER A 161 -10.95 0.35 -11.23
N GLN A 162 -11.83 -0.47 -10.64
CA GLN A 162 -11.50 -1.85 -10.24
C GLN A 162 -10.94 -2.70 -11.40
N ASP A 163 -11.46 -2.48 -12.62
CA ASP A 163 -11.09 -3.24 -13.83
C ASP A 163 -10.30 -2.40 -14.84
N ASN A 164 -9.81 -1.23 -14.42
CA ASN A 164 -9.04 -0.36 -15.28
C ASN A 164 -7.79 0.13 -14.54
N ILE A 165 -6.71 -0.64 -14.71
CA ILE A 165 -5.39 -0.34 -14.15
C ILE A 165 -4.37 -0.22 -15.28
N GLU A 166 -3.39 0.65 -15.08
CA GLU A 166 -2.30 0.87 -16.03
C GLU A 166 -1.02 1.32 -15.31
N THR A 167 0.10 1.17 -15.97
CA THR A 167 1.36 1.75 -15.49
C THR A 167 1.34 3.25 -15.70
N ALA A 168 1.87 4.02 -14.76
CA ALA A 168 1.88 5.47 -14.83
C ALA A 168 3.30 6.03 -14.74
N GLY A 169 3.56 7.08 -15.52
CA GLY A 169 4.70 7.97 -15.27
C GLY A 169 4.31 8.97 -14.17
N ILE A 170 5.19 9.15 -13.19
CA ILE A 170 5.03 10.20 -12.16
C ILE A 170 6.02 11.33 -12.42
N PRO A 171 5.73 12.57 -12.00
CA PRO A 171 6.68 13.67 -12.12
C PRO A 171 8.02 13.33 -11.44
N ALA A 172 9.11 13.86 -11.98
CA ALA A 172 10.43 13.68 -11.36
C ALA A 172 10.48 14.42 -10.02
N GLN A 173 11.07 13.77 -9.01
CA GLN A 173 11.27 14.40 -7.71
C GLN A 173 12.26 15.58 -7.81
N GLN A 174 11.95 16.65 -7.08
CA GLN A 174 12.84 17.80 -6.94
C GLN A 174 13.65 17.65 -5.65
N ILE A 175 14.94 17.30 -5.77
CA ILE A 175 15.80 17.00 -4.61
C ILE A 175 15.87 18.18 -3.64
N ASP A 176 15.88 19.41 -4.15
CA ASP A 176 15.92 20.65 -3.36
C ASP A 176 14.53 21.26 -3.16
N GLY A 177 13.46 20.53 -3.51
CA GLY A 177 12.09 20.98 -3.31
C GLY A 177 11.72 21.02 -1.85
N LYS A 178 10.97 22.04 -1.44
CA LYS A 178 10.47 22.19 -0.07
C LYS A 178 9.19 21.38 0.18
N GLY A 179 8.40 21.20 -0.86
CA GLY A 179 7.16 20.41 -0.78
C GLY A 179 7.46 18.91 -0.69
N ALA A 180 6.70 18.20 0.12
CA ALA A 180 6.93 16.77 0.29
C ALA A 180 5.67 15.96 0.58
N VAL A 181 5.72 14.68 0.20
CA VAL A 181 4.91 13.62 0.79
C VAL A 181 5.77 12.91 1.83
N PHE A 182 5.22 12.64 3.00
CA PHE A 182 5.93 11.98 4.09
C PHE A 182 5.07 10.93 4.80
N LEU A 183 5.73 9.97 5.43
CA LEU A 183 5.13 9.03 6.37
C LEU A 183 5.36 9.54 7.79
N LEU A 184 4.29 9.56 8.58
CA LEU A 184 4.31 9.84 10.02
C LEU A 184 4.09 8.52 10.75
N ASP A 185 5.04 8.09 11.57
CA ASP A 185 4.93 6.86 12.35
C ASP A 185 3.96 7.07 13.52
N SER A 186 2.89 6.28 13.56
CA SER A 186 1.92 6.36 14.67
C SER A 186 2.38 5.66 15.94
N GLY A 187 3.40 4.82 15.87
CA GLY A 187 3.84 3.96 16.98
C GLY A 187 2.86 2.83 17.33
N ILE A 188 1.80 2.62 16.53
CA ILE A 188 0.75 1.64 16.76
C ILE A 188 0.70 0.70 15.55
N VAL A 189 0.67 -0.62 15.78
CA VAL A 189 0.45 -1.58 14.69
C VAL A 189 -1.03 -1.58 14.30
N GLY A 190 -1.32 -1.36 13.01
CA GLY A 190 -2.69 -1.36 12.48
C GLY A 190 -3.19 -2.75 12.11
N GLU A 191 -4.50 -2.94 12.21
CA GLU A 191 -5.19 -4.15 11.75
C GLU A 191 -6.19 -3.78 10.63
N THR A 192 -6.07 -4.44 9.48
CA THR A 192 -6.89 -4.12 8.30
C THR A 192 -8.35 -4.53 8.47
N ALA A 193 -8.62 -5.75 8.98
CA ALA A 193 -9.96 -6.31 9.00
C ALA A 193 -10.97 -5.48 9.82
N PRO A 194 -10.66 -4.99 11.04
CA PRO A 194 -11.56 -4.11 11.79
C PRO A 194 -11.88 -2.81 11.05
N MET A 195 -10.88 -2.22 10.39
CA MET A 195 -11.06 -0.94 9.67
C MET A 195 -11.96 -1.11 8.44
N VAL A 196 -11.74 -2.18 7.66
CA VAL A 196 -12.61 -2.52 6.53
C VAL A 196 -14.04 -2.81 7.01
N HIS A 197 -14.19 -3.50 8.15
CA HIS A 197 -15.51 -3.75 8.73
C HIS A 197 -16.25 -2.44 9.06
N ILE A 198 -15.58 -1.49 9.73
CA ILE A 198 -16.15 -0.16 10.03
C ILE A 198 -16.60 0.54 8.74
N PHE A 199 -15.76 0.53 7.70
CA PHE A 199 -16.11 1.11 6.41
C PHE A 199 -17.36 0.48 5.81
N MET A 200 -17.43 -0.86 5.79
CA MET A 200 -18.57 -1.59 5.22
C MET A 200 -19.87 -1.35 6.01
N GLU A 201 -19.80 -1.21 7.34
CA GLU A 201 -20.96 -0.83 8.16
C GLU A 201 -21.44 0.61 7.83
N ASN A 202 -20.51 1.56 7.72
CA ASN A 202 -20.84 2.93 7.33
C ASN A 202 -21.46 2.99 5.92
N MET A 203 -21.03 2.14 5.00
CA MET A 203 -21.59 2.03 3.65
C MET A 203 -23.09 1.62 3.61
N LYS A 204 -23.64 1.08 4.69
CA LYS A 204 -25.09 0.81 4.79
C LYS A 204 -25.90 2.10 4.92
N GLN A 205 -25.30 3.20 5.35
CA GLN A 205 -25.93 4.50 5.55
C GLN A 205 -25.92 5.32 4.25
N GLU A 206 -27.07 5.83 3.82
CA GLU A 206 -27.18 6.64 2.60
C GLU A 206 -26.35 7.92 2.66
N GLY A 207 -26.37 8.62 3.79
CA GLY A 207 -25.57 9.84 3.99
C GLY A 207 -24.07 9.60 3.82
N PHE A 208 -23.57 8.45 4.30
CA PHE A 208 -22.15 8.09 4.11
C PHE A 208 -21.84 7.80 2.64
N ARG A 209 -22.71 7.08 1.91
CA ARG A 209 -22.53 6.83 0.47
C ARG A 209 -22.52 8.11 -0.35
N SER A 210 -23.42 9.06 -0.04
CA SER A 210 -23.46 10.38 -0.71
C SER A 210 -22.20 11.18 -0.43
N MET A 211 -21.77 11.28 0.82
CA MET A 211 -20.51 11.91 1.20
C MET A 211 -19.31 11.27 0.49
N LEU A 212 -19.26 9.94 0.46
CA LEU A 212 -18.18 9.19 -0.19
C LEU A 212 -18.08 9.59 -1.68
N LYS A 213 -19.20 9.63 -2.39
CA LYS A 213 -19.26 10.00 -3.81
C LYS A 213 -18.95 11.47 -4.05
N ASP A 214 -19.63 12.36 -3.33
CA ASP A 214 -19.67 13.79 -3.65
C ASP A 214 -18.48 14.57 -3.08
N GLN A 215 -17.81 14.02 -2.08
CA GLN A 215 -16.67 14.67 -1.43
C GLN A 215 -15.41 13.80 -1.49
N PHE A 216 -15.42 12.59 -0.91
CA PHE A 216 -14.22 11.79 -0.77
C PHE A 216 -13.65 11.37 -2.13
N ILE A 217 -14.43 10.71 -2.98
CA ILE A 217 -14.00 10.26 -4.33
C ILE A 217 -13.62 11.48 -5.18
N LYS A 218 -14.44 12.51 -5.19
CA LYS A 218 -14.18 13.74 -5.95
C LYS A 218 -12.78 14.33 -5.65
N HIS A 219 -12.43 14.46 -4.37
CA HIS A 219 -11.12 15.02 -4.00
C HIS A 219 -9.99 14.01 -4.18
N THR A 220 -10.25 12.71 -4.01
CA THR A 220 -9.28 11.65 -4.30
C THR A 220 -8.89 11.66 -5.78
N ASP A 221 -9.87 11.68 -6.68
CA ASP A 221 -9.66 11.70 -8.13
C ASP A 221 -8.91 12.96 -8.56
N ALA A 222 -9.30 14.11 -8.00
CA ALA A 222 -8.60 15.37 -8.27
C ALA A 222 -7.15 15.33 -7.79
N CYS A 223 -6.86 14.78 -6.61
CA CYS A 223 -5.50 14.62 -6.12
C CYS A 223 -4.65 13.72 -7.02
N VAL A 224 -5.20 12.62 -7.54
CA VAL A 224 -4.50 11.75 -8.49
C VAL A 224 -4.16 12.51 -9.77
N ASP A 225 -5.14 13.21 -10.35
CA ASP A 225 -4.96 13.95 -11.59
C ASP A 225 -3.96 15.11 -11.42
N ASP A 226 -4.05 15.86 -10.31
CA ASP A 226 -3.14 16.97 -10.02
C ASP A 226 -1.71 16.48 -9.79
N PHE A 227 -1.54 15.37 -9.06
CA PHE A 227 -0.22 14.75 -8.83
C PHE A 227 0.42 14.34 -10.16
N LEU A 228 -0.30 13.60 -11.01
CA LEU A 228 0.23 13.12 -12.30
C LEU A 228 0.56 14.25 -13.27
N LYS A 229 -0.16 15.39 -13.19
CA LYS A 229 0.13 16.59 -13.99
C LYS A 229 1.26 17.44 -13.41
N GLY A 230 1.69 17.18 -12.18
CA GLY A 230 2.64 18.05 -11.46
C GLY A 230 2.05 19.40 -11.06
N ASP A 231 0.70 19.52 -10.98
CA ASP A 231 0.02 20.72 -10.48
C ASP A 231 0.00 20.72 -8.94
N VAL A 232 1.13 21.07 -8.37
CA VAL A 232 1.37 21.07 -6.93
C VAL A 232 0.37 21.97 -6.19
N LYS A 233 0.02 23.13 -6.76
CA LYS A 233 -0.92 24.07 -6.12
C LYS A 233 -2.33 23.49 -5.99
N SER A 234 -2.86 22.91 -7.04
CA SER A 234 -4.17 22.25 -7.04
C SER A 234 -4.15 21.01 -6.14
N LEU A 235 -3.06 20.23 -6.19
CA LEU A 235 -2.84 19.06 -5.35
C LEU A 235 -2.98 19.41 -3.85
N PHE A 236 -2.28 20.41 -3.35
CA PHE A 236 -2.37 20.81 -1.94
C PHE A 236 -3.76 21.30 -1.56
N LYS A 237 -4.42 22.05 -2.45
CA LYS A 237 -5.80 22.48 -2.24
C LYS A 237 -6.76 21.28 -2.10
N ASN A 238 -6.67 20.30 -2.99
CA ASN A 238 -7.51 19.10 -2.96
C ASN A 238 -7.16 18.17 -1.80
N THR A 239 -5.87 18.00 -1.49
CA THR A 239 -5.41 17.20 -0.33
C THR A 239 -5.92 17.81 0.99
N LYS A 240 -5.95 19.14 1.12
CA LYS A 240 -6.56 19.80 2.28
C LYS A 240 -8.05 19.44 2.44
N GLN A 241 -8.82 19.42 1.35
CA GLN A 241 -10.23 19.04 1.41
C GLN A 241 -10.38 17.55 1.73
N LEU A 242 -9.59 16.69 1.10
CA LEU A 242 -9.58 15.25 1.38
C LEU A 242 -9.24 14.98 2.87
N SER A 243 -8.23 15.66 3.42
CA SER A 243 -7.84 15.58 4.83
C SER A 243 -9.00 15.95 5.77
N LYS A 244 -9.76 17.01 5.45
CA LYS A 244 -10.96 17.39 6.21
C LYS A 244 -12.05 16.32 6.16
N VAL A 245 -12.32 15.77 4.97
CA VAL A 245 -13.31 14.70 4.79
C VAL A 245 -12.91 13.47 5.59
N VAL A 246 -11.64 13.07 5.56
CA VAL A 246 -11.13 11.93 6.33
C VAL A 246 -11.27 12.18 7.84
N LEU A 247 -10.87 13.34 8.35
CA LEU A 247 -11.01 13.66 9.78
C LEU A 247 -12.47 13.62 10.24
N ASN A 248 -13.40 14.08 9.41
CA ASN A 248 -14.81 14.18 9.79
C ASN A 248 -15.58 12.86 9.68
N HIS A 249 -15.25 12.02 8.70
CA HIS A 249 -16.07 10.86 8.33
C HIS A 249 -15.38 9.51 8.50
N PHE A 250 -14.05 9.49 8.63
CA PHE A 250 -13.24 8.29 8.85
C PHE A 250 -12.56 8.29 10.23
N LYS A 251 -13.05 9.12 11.12
CA LYS A 251 -12.47 9.33 12.46
C LYS A 251 -12.18 8.04 13.25
N PRO A 252 -13.03 6.99 13.23
CA PRO A 252 -12.71 5.72 13.89
C PRO A 252 -11.49 4.97 13.33
N MET A 253 -11.05 5.32 12.11
CA MET A 253 -9.87 4.74 11.45
C MET A 253 -8.59 5.52 11.73
N ILE A 254 -8.70 6.67 12.42
CA ILE A 254 -7.58 7.50 12.85
C ILE A 254 -7.33 7.23 14.33
N PRO A 255 -6.12 6.82 14.74
CA PRO A 255 -5.82 6.65 16.16
C PRO A 255 -6.11 7.95 16.93
N GLN A 256 -6.81 7.84 18.06
CA GLN A 256 -7.39 8.99 18.78
C GLN A 256 -6.37 10.10 19.08
N GLN A 257 -5.14 9.72 19.39
CA GLN A 257 -4.06 10.67 19.71
C GLN A 257 -3.68 11.59 18.53
N PHE A 258 -4.06 11.25 17.28
CA PHE A 258 -3.76 12.05 16.10
C PHE A 258 -4.90 12.99 15.69
N HIS A 259 -6.08 12.94 16.32
CA HIS A 259 -7.21 13.77 15.93
C HIS A 259 -6.91 15.27 16.03
N GLU A 260 -6.33 15.72 17.15
CA GLU A 260 -5.98 17.13 17.34
C GLU A 260 -4.80 17.56 16.45
N LEU A 261 -3.83 16.67 16.27
CA LEU A 261 -2.71 16.89 15.37
C LEU A 261 -3.18 17.06 13.91
N TRP A 262 -4.10 16.20 13.48
CA TRP A 262 -4.71 16.26 12.16
C TRP A 262 -5.46 17.57 11.93
N LYS A 263 -6.28 17.98 12.91
CA LYS A 263 -7.00 19.24 12.90
C LYS A 263 -6.05 20.44 12.83
N LYS A 264 -4.99 20.45 13.67
CA LYS A 264 -3.97 21.51 13.68
C LYS A 264 -3.36 21.70 12.28
N GLY A 265 -2.91 20.63 11.62
CA GLY A 265 -2.33 20.75 10.28
C GLY A 265 -3.27 21.41 9.26
N ILE A 266 -4.57 21.06 9.30
CA ILE A 266 -5.59 21.67 8.43
C ILE A 266 -5.78 23.16 8.74
N GLU A 267 -5.78 23.56 10.02
CA GLU A 267 -6.01 24.94 10.47
C GLU A 267 -4.81 25.84 10.18
N THR A 268 -3.59 25.35 10.42
CA THR A 268 -2.35 26.13 10.21
C THR A 268 -1.86 26.08 8.75
N ASN A 269 -2.34 25.16 7.94
CA ASN A 269 -1.85 24.86 6.57
C ASN A 269 -0.40 24.37 6.51
N GLU A 270 0.14 23.88 7.59
CA GLU A 270 1.53 23.39 7.65
C GLU A 270 1.66 21.99 7.04
N TYR A 271 0.61 21.16 7.19
CA TYR A 271 0.54 19.82 6.61
C TYR A 271 -0.90 19.33 6.52
N TYR A 272 -1.13 18.36 5.66
CA TYR A 272 -2.42 17.68 5.49
C TYR A 272 -2.23 16.19 5.58
N LEU A 273 -2.91 15.54 6.53
CA LEU A 273 -2.80 14.12 6.79
C LEU A 273 -3.91 13.34 6.06
N LYS A 274 -3.63 12.09 5.72
CA LYS A 274 -4.59 11.11 5.23
C LYS A 274 -4.20 9.70 5.70
N LEU A 275 -5.11 8.74 5.58
CA LEU A 275 -4.80 7.35 5.90
C LEU A 275 -3.68 6.82 4.99
N CYS A 276 -2.87 5.91 5.51
CA CYS A 276 -1.94 5.09 4.76
C CYS A 276 -2.45 3.65 4.83
N GLY A 277 -3.02 3.14 3.75
CA GLY A 277 -3.74 1.87 3.76
C GLY A 277 -5.08 1.95 4.50
N SER A 278 -5.41 0.94 5.31
CA SER A 278 -6.70 0.85 6.01
C SER A 278 -6.85 1.81 7.21
N GLY A 279 -5.76 2.38 7.70
CA GLY A 279 -5.79 3.14 8.96
C GLY A 279 -5.77 2.26 10.20
N GLY A 280 -6.17 2.83 11.34
CA GLY A 280 -6.17 2.14 12.64
C GLY A 280 -4.80 2.09 13.32
N GLY A 281 -3.74 2.48 12.64
CA GLY A 281 -2.35 2.43 13.09
C GLY A 281 -1.38 2.42 11.91
N GLY A 282 -0.13 2.04 12.15
CA GLY A 282 0.93 2.05 11.16
C GLY A 282 1.36 3.48 10.79
N TYR A 283 1.64 3.71 9.51
CA TYR A 283 1.93 5.04 9.03
C TYR A 283 0.66 5.85 8.77
N ILE A 284 0.79 7.16 8.94
CA ILE A 284 -0.15 8.17 8.44
C ILE A 284 0.57 8.90 7.31
N LEU A 285 -0.08 9.07 6.18
CA LEU A 285 0.51 9.77 5.04
C LEU A 285 0.27 11.26 5.18
N GLY A 286 1.30 12.07 5.00
CA GLY A 286 1.23 13.52 5.11
C GLY A 286 1.72 14.22 3.85
N PHE A 287 1.16 15.38 3.59
CA PHE A 287 1.52 16.29 2.49
C PHE A 287 1.82 17.67 3.06
N THR A 288 2.90 18.29 2.62
CA THR A 288 3.29 19.63 3.07
C THR A 288 3.91 20.44 1.93
N GLU A 289 3.67 21.75 1.93
CA GLU A 289 4.37 22.68 1.02
C GLU A 289 5.79 23.02 1.52
N ASP A 290 6.06 22.78 2.82
CA ASP A 290 7.39 23.01 3.43
C ASP A 290 7.69 21.93 4.47
N ILE A 291 8.59 21.01 4.13
CA ILE A 291 8.94 19.86 4.98
C ILE A 291 9.62 20.28 6.29
N ASP A 292 10.35 21.39 6.29
CA ASP A 292 11.03 21.86 7.50
C ASP A 292 10.01 22.41 8.50
N THR A 293 9.02 23.16 8.04
CA THR A 293 7.89 23.61 8.85
C THR A 293 7.10 22.41 9.41
N ALA A 294 6.81 21.41 8.56
CA ALA A 294 6.12 20.19 9.01
C ALA A 294 6.94 19.43 10.06
N ARG A 295 8.25 19.26 9.87
CA ARG A 295 9.14 18.62 10.87
C ARG A 295 9.15 19.35 12.20
N GLN A 296 9.15 20.69 12.18
CA GLN A 296 9.10 21.46 13.42
C GLN A 296 7.77 21.27 14.17
N SER A 297 6.65 21.27 13.45
CA SER A 297 5.31 21.08 14.02
C SER A 297 5.05 19.65 14.51
N LEU A 298 5.72 18.67 13.91
CA LEU A 298 5.61 17.24 14.17
C LEU A 298 6.86 16.67 14.86
N LYS A 299 7.67 17.51 15.53
CA LYS A 299 8.99 17.15 16.07
C LYS A 299 9.00 15.97 17.06
N ASP A 300 7.87 15.68 17.69
CA ASP A 300 7.71 14.59 18.65
C ASP A 300 7.43 13.22 17.95
N TYR A 301 7.36 13.22 16.62
CA TYR A 301 7.07 12.06 15.81
C TYR A 301 8.18 11.80 14.80
N LYS A 302 8.34 10.54 14.41
CA LYS A 302 9.26 10.15 13.35
C LYS A 302 8.59 10.37 11.99
N LEU A 303 9.26 11.16 11.12
CA LEU A 303 8.84 11.42 9.75
C LEU A 303 9.85 10.83 8.76
N GLU A 304 9.35 10.18 7.71
CA GLU A 304 10.15 9.72 6.58
C GLU A 304 9.61 10.34 5.29
N VAL A 305 10.45 11.05 4.55
CA VAL A 305 10.06 11.65 3.27
C VAL A 305 9.99 10.57 2.20
N VAL A 306 8.88 10.52 1.48
CA VAL A 306 8.60 9.56 0.40
C VAL A 306 8.83 10.16 -0.97
N TYR A 307 8.48 11.44 -1.13
CA TYR A 307 8.51 12.14 -2.41
C TYR A 307 8.68 13.63 -2.18
N ASN A 308 9.52 14.30 -3.01
CA ASN A 308 9.74 15.75 -2.98
C ASN A 308 9.16 16.40 -4.24
N PHE A 309 8.45 17.52 -4.03
CA PHE A 309 7.88 18.34 -5.09
C PHE A 309 8.84 19.46 -5.51
#